data_8b4d81e35dd682758ccaa0b6af7a1499
#
_entry.id   8b4d81e35dd682758ccaa0b6af7a1499
#
_cell.length_a   1.000
_cell.length_b   1.000
_cell.length_c   1.000
_cell.angle_alpha   90.00
_cell.angle_beta   90.00
_cell.angle_gamma   90.00
#
_symmetry.space_group_name_H-M   'P 1'
#
loop_
_entity.id
_entity.type
_entity.pdbx_description
1 polymer ?
#
loop_
_entity_poly.entity_id
_entity_poly.type
_entity_poly.pdbx_seq_one_letter_code
_entity_poly.pdbx_strand_id
1 'polypeptide(L)'
;MDFILSGMDAASFGQNAYFYDAAEGLLTATILLVAEFCEPEKRHIVSVFKIIQELLAPSQKKGKNQFQQLMELLPDDHKAKWFAGAALNTAEQSMASVMSTALSRLNAFLDSELEQLLCFDTEIDAEKFCREKCAIFLIMPEENPNTFFMISLIIQQLYREILAVADEMGGKLKNRCVFYCDEFGTLPKIESAEMMFSASRSRRLQIVPVIQSFAQLEKNYGKEGAEIIVDNTQLTIFGGFAPNSSSAEVLSKALGSRTVMSGSVSRGKNDPSQSLQMMERALMTPDELKSMPKGQFIVMKTGFYPMKVKLKLFFKWGIQFEEEYTVEEKGNRKVAYAEKQEILDGIVKKYHPEWLMEDVPPAEAIPPAGGQAQAMTERNQPSSREKRKGGGTGLRTAPRAARPEREGEEGIRESRMLHTTKSTKVKEDGQA
;
A
#
# COMPACT_ATOMS: atom_id res chain seq x y z
N MET A 1 3.91 8.68 -5.01
CA MET A 1 4.33 8.05 -6.29
C MET A 1 5.48 7.08 -6.06
N ASP A 2 6.48 7.49 -5.30
CA ASP A 2 7.64 6.65 -4.96
C ASP A 2 7.28 5.25 -4.47
N PHE A 3 6.19 5.09 -3.69
CA PHE A 3 5.78 3.78 -3.19
C PHE A 3 5.33 2.81 -4.30
N ILE A 4 4.63 3.30 -5.33
CA ILE A 4 4.14 2.44 -6.43
C ILE A 4 5.33 1.88 -7.23
N LEU A 5 6.49 2.56 -7.15
CA LEU A 5 7.70 2.24 -7.90
C LEU A 5 8.87 1.76 -7.03
N SER A 6 8.86 2.03 -5.71
CA SER A 6 9.98 1.88 -4.79
C SER A 6 10.32 0.45 -4.36
N GLY A 7 9.65 -0.56 -4.87
CA GLY A 7 10.00 -1.94 -4.54
C GLY A 7 11.33 -2.45 -5.13
N MET A 8 12.06 -1.63 -5.91
CA MET A 8 13.29 -2.07 -6.58
C MET A 8 14.24 -0.88 -6.75
N ASP A 9 15.52 -1.07 -6.45
CA ASP A 9 16.57 -0.08 -6.72
C ASP A 9 16.62 0.25 -8.22
N ALA A 10 16.71 1.54 -8.56
CA ALA A 10 16.84 2.01 -9.94
C ALA A 10 18.01 1.31 -10.70
N ALA A 11 19.06 0.92 -9.97
CA ALA A 11 20.19 0.16 -10.49
C ALA A 11 19.81 -1.27 -10.93
N SER A 12 18.69 -1.83 -10.44
CA SER A 12 18.23 -3.17 -10.77
C SER A 12 17.47 -3.26 -12.11
N PHE A 13 17.01 -2.12 -12.65
CA PHE A 13 16.17 -2.09 -13.86
C PHE A 13 16.95 -2.22 -15.18
N GLY A 14 18.25 -1.93 -15.19
CA GLY A 14 19.09 -2.06 -16.38
C GLY A 14 18.46 -1.42 -17.63
N GLN A 15 18.33 -2.17 -18.72
CA GLN A 15 17.72 -1.69 -19.98
C GLN A 15 16.21 -1.38 -19.87
N ASN A 16 15.54 -1.79 -18.81
CA ASN A 16 14.10 -1.58 -18.62
C ASN A 16 13.77 -0.28 -17.87
N ALA A 17 14.75 0.48 -17.38
CA ALA A 17 14.54 1.73 -16.64
C ALA A 17 13.60 2.69 -17.38
N TYR A 18 13.76 2.82 -18.69
CA TYR A 18 12.92 3.66 -19.52
C TYR A 18 11.41 3.32 -19.42
N PHE A 19 11.06 2.02 -19.39
CA PHE A 19 9.64 1.63 -19.30
C PHE A 19 9.03 1.98 -17.93
N TYR A 20 9.83 1.97 -16.88
CA TYR A 20 9.39 2.37 -15.55
C TYR A 20 9.20 3.88 -15.46
N ASP A 21 10.14 4.68 -15.96
CA ASP A 21 10.04 6.14 -16.00
C ASP A 21 8.83 6.59 -16.85
N ALA A 22 8.63 5.96 -18.00
CA ALA A 22 7.48 6.24 -18.87
C ALA A 22 6.16 5.82 -18.21
N ALA A 23 6.13 4.69 -17.49
CA ALA A 23 4.94 4.25 -16.75
C ALA A 23 4.62 5.18 -15.59
N GLU A 24 5.62 5.69 -14.88
CA GLU A 24 5.45 6.70 -13.82
C GLU A 24 4.84 7.98 -14.37
N GLY A 25 5.37 8.46 -15.49
CA GLY A 25 4.83 9.63 -16.17
C GLY A 25 3.37 9.44 -16.62
N LEU A 26 3.06 8.26 -17.17
CA LEU A 26 1.69 7.87 -17.55
C LEU A 26 0.75 7.84 -16.35
N LEU A 27 1.16 7.22 -15.25
CA LEU A 27 0.39 7.15 -14.00
C LEU A 27 0.12 8.54 -13.46
N THR A 28 1.16 9.38 -13.34
CA THR A 28 1.04 10.74 -12.82
C THR A 28 0.11 11.59 -13.69
N ALA A 29 0.26 11.51 -15.01
CA ALA A 29 -0.61 12.22 -15.93
C ALA A 29 -2.07 11.77 -15.80
N THR A 30 -2.33 10.46 -15.72
CA THR A 30 -3.68 9.92 -15.59
C THR A 30 -4.31 10.28 -14.24
N ILE A 31 -3.54 10.26 -13.14
CA ILE A 31 -4.01 10.72 -11.82
C ILE A 31 -4.46 12.19 -11.90
N LEU A 32 -3.66 13.06 -12.54
CA LEU A 32 -4.01 14.48 -12.70
C LEU A 32 -5.31 14.66 -13.51
N LEU A 33 -5.49 13.87 -14.58
CA LEU A 33 -6.71 13.93 -15.39
C LEU A 33 -7.95 13.48 -14.62
N VAL A 34 -7.86 12.39 -13.89
CA VAL A 34 -8.97 11.89 -13.06
C VAL A 34 -9.30 12.89 -11.95
N ALA A 35 -8.27 13.47 -11.30
CA ALA A 35 -8.46 14.45 -10.23
C ALA A 35 -9.10 15.76 -10.73
N GLU A 36 -8.81 16.17 -11.97
CA GLU A 36 -9.27 17.44 -12.52
C GLU A 36 -10.65 17.36 -13.18
N PHE A 37 -10.91 16.28 -13.94
CA PHE A 37 -12.07 16.22 -14.82
C PHE A 37 -13.19 15.29 -14.39
N CYS A 38 -12.93 14.35 -13.46
CA CYS A 38 -13.96 13.42 -13.02
C CYS A 38 -14.73 13.94 -11.79
N GLU A 39 -15.93 13.41 -11.59
CA GLU A 39 -16.72 13.67 -10.38
C GLU A 39 -15.99 13.24 -9.11
N PRO A 40 -16.18 13.92 -7.97
CA PRO A 40 -15.45 13.65 -6.72
C PRO A 40 -15.47 12.19 -6.30
N GLU A 41 -16.61 11.51 -6.38
CA GLU A 41 -16.82 10.12 -6.00
C GLU A 41 -16.06 9.12 -6.89
N LYS A 42 -15.55 9.55 -8.03
CA LYS A 42 -14.78 8.76 -8.99
C LYS A 42 -13.28 9.07 -8.94
N ARG A 43 -12.84 10.00 -8.08
CA ARG A 43 -11.44 10.44 -7.96
C ARG A 43 -10.63 9.52 -7.07
N HIS A 44 -10.43 8.27 -7.49
CA HIS A 44 -9.67 7.27 -6.74
C HIS A 44 -8.76 6.44 -7.66
N ILE A 45 -7.80 5.74 -7.04
CA ILE A 45 -6.74 5.02 -7.76
C ILE A 45 -7.27 3.91 -8.69
N VAL A 46 -8.39 3.28 -8.34
CA VAL A 46 -9.01 2.24 -9.16
C VAL A 46 -9.60 2.83 -10.45
N SER A 47 -10.12 4.06 -10.41
CA SER A 47 -10.50 4.81 -11.62
C SER A 47 -9.30 5.05 -12.52
N VAL A 48 -8.14 5.37 -11.96
CA VAL A 48 -6.88 5.54 -12.74
C VAL A 48 -6.53 4.24 -13.46
N PHE A 49 -6.63 3.10 -12.77
CA PHE A 49 -6.42 1.79 -13.39
C PHE A 49 -7.37 1.57 -14.58
N LYS A 50 -8.65 1.81 -14.38
CA LYS A 50 -9.68 1.63 -15.42
C LYS A 50 -9.42 2.53 -16.64
N ILE A 51 -9.09 3.80 -16.42
CA ILE A 51 -8.77 4.74 -17.50
C ILE A 51 -7.56 4.26 -18.30
N ILE A 52 -6.47 3.82 -17.65
CA ILE A 52 -5.31 3.28 -18.34
C ILE A 52 -5.69 2.03 -19.15
N GLN A 53 -6.54 1.16 -18.61
CA GLN A 53 -7.03 -0.03 -19.32
C GLN A 53 -7.86 0.35 -20.56
N GLU A 54 -8.71 1.37 -20.48
CA GLU A 54 -9.49 1.89 -21.62
C GLU A 54 -8.57 2.50 -22.69
N LEU A 55 -7.47 3.14 -22.30
CA LEU A 55 -6.47 3.72 -23.20
C LEU A 55 -5.64 2.68 -23.96
N LEU A 56 -5.63 1.40 -23.52
CA LEU A 56 -5.03 0.27 -24.26
C LEU A 56 -5.85 -0.13 -25.49
N ALA A 57 -7.12 0.26 -25.56
CA ALA A 57 -7.94 -0.07 -26.72
C ALA A 57 -7.36 0.56 -28.01
N PRO A 58 -7.38 -0.15 -29.16
CA PRO A 58 -6.85 0.35 -30.41
C PRO A 58 -7.45 1.71 -30.78
N SER A 59 -6.63 2.62 -31.27
CA SER A 59 -7.11 3.89 -31.79
C SER A 59 -7.67 3.75 -33.21
N GLN A 60 -8.70 4.54 -33.53
CA GLN A 60 -9.25 4.65 -34.89
C GLN A 60 -8.32 5.47 -35.84
N LYS A 61 -7.46 6.33 -35.25
CA LYS A 61 -6.51 7.14 -36.05
C LYS A 61 -5.21 6.39 -36.20
N LYS A 62 -4.79 6.15 -37.47
CA LYS A 62 -3.51 5.51 -37.76
C LYS A 62 -2.34 6.34 -37.20
N GLY A 63 -1.41 5.66 -36.53
CA GLY A 63 -0.15 6.27 -36.05
C GLY A 63 -0.22 6.99 -34.72
N LYS A 64 -1.36 6.97 -34.02
CA LYS A 64 -1.50 7.53 -32.67
C LYS A 64 -2.31 6.62 -31.77
N ASN A 65 -1.85 6.40 -30.55
CA ASN A 65 -2.63 5.68 -29.54
C ASN A 65 -3.69 6.58 -28.89
N GLN A 66 -4.62 5.99 -28.15
CA GLN A 66 -5.70 6.75 -27.51
C GLN A 66 -5.20 7.72 -26.45
N PHE A 67 -4.13 7.37 -25.74
CA PHE A 67 -3.50 8.26 -24.77
C PHE A 67 -2.94 9.52 -25.42
N GLN A 68 -2.22 9.39 -26.52
CA GLN A 68 -1.70 10.53 -27.29
C GLN A 68 -2.82 11.44 -27.80
N GLN A 69 -3.92 10.86 -28.30
CA GLN A 69 -5.08 11.65 -28.74
C GLN A 69 -5.71 12.45 -27.61
N LEU A 70 -5.83 11.86 -26.42
CA LEU A 70 -6.34 12.55 -25.24
C LEU A 70 -5.43 13.73 -24.86
N MET A 71 -4.11 13.52 -24.86
CA MET A 71 -3.13 14.55 -24.50
C MET A 71 -3.08 15.71 -25.51
N GLU A 72 -3.37 15.47 -26.78
CA GLU A 72 -3.42 16.51 -27.80
C GLU A 72 -4.52 17.54 -27.58
N LEU A 73 -5.59 17.16 -26.88
CA LEU A 73 -6.69 18.04 -26.55
C LEU A 73 -6.36 19.02 -25.40
N LEU A 74 -5.29 18.78 -24.68
CA LEU A 74 -4.86 19.63 -23.59
C LEU A 74 -3.96 20.77 -24.09
N PRO A 75 -3.96 21.95 -23.43
CA PRO A 75 -2.97 22.99 -23.66
C PRO A 75 -1.54 22.52 -23.48
N ASP A 76 -0.56 23.16 -24.13
CA ASP A 76 0.84 22.74 -24.05
C ASP A 76 1.46 22.95 -22.66
N ASP A 77 0.95 23.89 -21.90
CA ASP A 77 1.34 24.20 -20.53
C ASP A 77 0.63 23.33 -19.47
N HIS A 78 -0.20 22.37 -19.88
CA HIS A 78 -0.91 21.52 -18.97
C HIS A 78 0.05 20.51 -18.28
N LYS A 79 0.01 20.45 -16.95
CA LYS A 79 0.91 19.62 -16.15
C LYS A 79 0.88 18.12 -16.52
N ALA A 80 -0.29 17.59 -16.87
CA ALA A 80 -0.40 16.20 -17.31
C ALA A 80 0.45 15.91 -18.55
N LYS A 81 0.56 16.86 -19.52
CA LYS A 81 1.46 16.73 -20.67
C LYS A 81 2.92 16.67 -20.28
N TRP A 82 3.33 17.47 -19.29
CA TRP A 82 4.72 17.50 -18.84
C TRP A 82 5.12 16.17 -18.24
N PHE A 83 4.29 15.59 -17.35
CA PHE A 83 4.55 14.28 -16.78
C PHE A 83 4.46 13.15 -17.81
N ALA A 84 3.56 13.26 -18.76
CA ALA A 84 3.40 12.27 -19.82
C ALA A 84 4.54 12.26 -20.87
N GLY A 85 5.48 13.22 -20.82
CA GLY A 85 6.48 13.45 -21.88
C GLY A 85 7.22 12.19 -22.34
N ALA A 86 7.73 11.38 -21.42
CA ALA A 86 8.39 10.12 -21.74
C ALA A 86 7.43 9.11 -22.41
N ALA A 87 6.21 8.97 -21.89
CA ALA A 87 5.19 8.09 -22.46
C ALA A 87 4.71 8.57 -23.83
N LEU A 88 4.56 9.89 -24.06
CA LEU A 88 4.14 10.46 -25.33
C LEU A 88 5.16 10.23 -26.44
N ASN A 89 6.45 10.21 -26.11
CA ASN A 89 7.54 9.98 -27.05
C ASN A 89 7.83 8.49 -27.29
N THR A 90 7.10 7.59 -26.64
CA THR A 90 7.28 6.14 -26.79
C THR A 90 6.65 5.66 -28.10
N ALA A 91 7.38 4.84 -28.86
CA ALA A 91 6.86 4.21 -30.08
C ALA A 91 5.60 3.37 -29.76
N GLU A 92 4.64 3.32 -30.69
CA GLU A 92 3.35 2.64 -30.51
C GLU A 92 3.51 1.18 -30.04
N GLN A 93 4.47 0.44 -30.58
CA GLN A 93 4.75 -0.94 -30.18
C GLN A 93 5.23 -1.06 -28.72
N SER A 94 5.95 -0.06 -28.21
CA SER A 94 6.48 -0.03 -26.86
C SER A 94 5.49 0.54 -25.84
N MET A 95 4.50 1.30 -26.29
CA MET A 95 3.49 1.90 -25.43
C MET A 95 2.65 0.86 -24.70
N ALA A 96 2.34 -0.27 -25.35
CA ALA A 96 1.65 -1.38 -24.69
C ALA A 96 2.43 -1.93 -23.48
N SER A 97 3.77 -1.98 -23.58
CA SER A 97 4.64 -2.37 -22.47
C SER A 97 4.64 -1.34 -21.34
N VAL A 98 4.67 -0.04 -21.67
CA VAL A 98 4.55 1.05 -20.67
C VAL A 98 3.22 0.95 -19.93
N MET A 99 2.11 0.81 -20.64
CA MET A 99 0.78 0.69 -20.04
C MET A 99 0.64 -0.59 -19.22
N SER A 100 1.16 -1.72 -19.71
CA SER A 100 1.18 -2.98 -18.95
C SER A 100 2.00 -2.86 -17.67
N THR A 101 3.13 -2.16 -17.72
CA THR A 101 3.94 -1.86 -16.52
C THR A 101 3.16 -1.01 -15.52
N ALA A 102 2.49 0.05 -15.99
CA ALA A 102 1.65 0.89 -15.14
C ALA A 102 0.51 0.09 -14.49
N LEU A 103 -0.23 -0.72 -15.26
CA LEU A 103 -1.31 -1.55 -14.75
C LEU A 103 -0.83 -2.58 -13.73
N SER A 104 0.33 -3.22 -13.97
CA SER A 104 0.89 -4.21 -13.04
C SER A 104 1.19 -3.60 -11.67
N ARG A 105 1.57 -2.31 -11.62
CA ARG A 105 1.82 -1.59 -10.37
C ARG A 105 0.54 -1.25 -9.62
N LEU A 106 -0.56 -1.10 -10.33
CA LEU A 106 -1.86 -0.80 -9.73
C LEU A 106 -2.65 -2.04 -9.32
N ASN A 107 -2.25 -3.23 -9.75
CA ASN A 107 -2.98 -4.47 -9.43
C ASN A 107 -3.17 -4.71 -7.93
N ALA A 108 -2.20 -4.28 -7.11
CA ALA A 108 -2.30 -4.42 -5.65
C ALA A 108 -3.48 -3.64 -5.03
N PHE A 109 -4.00 -2.61 -5.73
CA PHE A 109 -5.12 -1.79 -5.29
C PHE A 109 -6.49 -2.36 -5.69
N LEU A 110 -6.53 -3.44 -6.49
CA LEU A 110 -7.77 -4.05 -7.00
C LEU A 110 -8.34 -5.13 -6.06
N ASP A 111 -7.84 -5.20 -4.85
CA ASP A 111 -8.44 -6.03 -3.81
C ASP A 111 -9.81 -5.46 -3.40
N SER A 112 -10.83 -6.31 -3.26
CA SER A 112 -12.20 -5.87 -3.00
C SER A 112 -12.37 -5.13 -1.67
N GLU A 113 -11.58 -5.46 -0.65
CA GLU A 113 -11.60 -4.77 0.64
C GLU A 113 -10.90 -3.41 0.52
N LEU A 114 -9.78 -3.35 -0.23
CA LEU A 114 -9.10 -2.09 -0.50
C LEU A 114 -9.96 -1.15 -1.34
N GLU A 115 -10.73 -1.64 -2.28
CA GLU A 115 -11.69 -0.81 -3.03
C GLU A 115 -12.70 -0.14 -2.11
N GLN A 116 -13.20 -0.85 -1.08
CA GLN A 116 -14.11 -0.27 -0.10
C GLN A 116 -13.47 0.82 0.77
N LEU A 117 -12.16 0.82 0.92
CA LEU A 117 -11.41 1.85 1.61
C LEU A 117 -11.07 3.04 0.69
N LEU A 118 -10.61 2.74 -0.53
CA LEU A 118 -9.98 3.72 -1.42
C LEU A 118 -10.96 4.47 -2.31
N CYS A 119 -12.15 3.90 -2.57
CA CYS A 119 -13.12 4.48 -3.49
C CYS A 119 -14.21 5.32 -2.81
N PHE A 120 -14.07 5.57 -1.52
CA PHE A 120 -15.01 6.36 -0.73
C PHE A 120 -14.27 7.34 0.17
N ASP A 121 -14.96 8.42 0.55
CA ASP A 121 -14.39 9.39 1.48
C ASP A 121 -14.02 8.74 2.80
N THR A 122 -12.88 9.15 3.33
CA THR A 122 -12.35 8.70 4.61
C THR A 122 -12.77 9.63 5.75
N GLU A 123 -12.98 9.04 6.93
CA GLU A 123 -13.17 9.79 8.17
C GLU A 123 -11.82 10.14 8.85
N ILE A 124 -10.71 9.65 8.28
CA ILE A 124 -9.37 9.95 8.77
C ILE A 124 -9.01 11.37 8.32
N ASP A 125 -8.93 12.26 9.28
CA ASP A 125 -8.61 13.68 9.11
C ASP A 125 -7.45 14.04 10.03
N ALA A 126 -6.34 14.46 9.46
CA ALA A 126 -5.12 14.80 10.21
C ALA A 126 -5.30 16.04 11.07
N GLU A 127 -6.08 17.04 10.62
CA GLU A 127 -6.35 18.26 11.37
C GLU A 127 -7.16 17.92 12.62
N LYS A 128 -8.24 17.17 12.48
CA LYS A 128 -9.06 16.68 13.59
C LYS A 128 -8.21 15.82 14.55
N PHE A 129 -7.38 14.90 14.02
CA PHE A 129 -6.49 14.08 14.81
C PHE A 129 -5.49 14.90 15.64
N CYS A 130 -5.00 16.02 15.13
CA CYS A 130 -4.08 16.91 15.82
C CYS A 130 -4.75 17.84 16.84
N ARG A 131 -6.00 18.22 16.61
CA ARG A 131 -6.72 19.22 17.41
C ARG A 131 -7.59 18.62 18.49
N GLU A 132 -8.17 17.46 18.24
CA GLU A 132 -9.14 16.81 19.13
C GLU A 132 -8.52 15.59 19.84
N LYS A 133 -9.23 15.10 20.86
CA LYS A 133 -8.90 13.84 21.53
C LYS A 133 -9.57 12.70 20.78
N CYS A 134 -8.85 12.06 19.91
CA CYS A 134 -9.34 10.93 19.12
C CYS A 134 -8.29 9.82 18.97
N ALA A 135 -8.70 8.67 18.49
CA ALA A 135 -7.83 7.54 18.18
C ALA A 135 -8.20 6.97 16.80
N ILE A 136 -7.18 6.62 16.02
CA ILE A 136 -7.31 5.94 14.74
C ILE A 136 -6.71 4.55 14.90
N PHE A 137 -7.49 3.51 14.59
CA PHE A 137 -7.05 2.12 14.63
C PHE A 137 -6.89 1.61 13.19
N LEU A 138 -5.67 1.21 12.84
CA LEU A 138 -5.35 0.57 11.57
C LEU A 138 -5.13 -0.92 11.84
N ILE A 139 -6.06 -1.75 11.37
CA ILE A 139 -6.04 -3.19 11.62
C ILE A 139 -5.64 -3.89 10.32
N MET A 140 -4.64 -4.78 10.42
CA MET A 140 -4.16 -5.58 9.30
C MET A 140 -4.72 -6.99 9.38
N PRO A 141 -5.37 -7.51 8.32
CA PRO A 141 -5.77 -8.91 8.27
C PRO A 141 -4.54 -9.80 8.01
N GLU A 142 -4.20 -10.68 8.96
CA GLU A 142 -3.03 -11.57 8.85
C GLU A 142 -3.14 -12.53 7.65
N GLU A 143 -4.35 -12.88 7.26
CA GLU A 143 -4.67 -13.77 6.13
C GLU A 143 -4.39 -13.14 4.76
N ASN A 144 -4.29 -11.80 4.67
CA ASN A 144 -4.06 -11.11 3.40
C ASN A 144 -2.85 -10.15 3.46
N PRO A 145 -1.61 -10.68 3.50
CA PRO A 145 -0.41 -9.84 3.61
C PRO A 145 -0.18 -8.94 2.39
N ASN A 146 -0.84 -9.20 1.26
CA ASN A 146 -0.73 -8.37 0.06
C ASN A 146 -1.30 -6.96 0.25
N THR A 147 -2.15 -6.76 1.26
CA THR A 147 -2.75 -5.44 1.58
C THR A 147 -1.94 -4.63 2.58
N PHE A 148 -0.91 -5.21 3.21
CA PHE A 148 -0.12 -4.55 4.26
C PHE A 148 0.56 -3.25 3.80
N PHE A 149 0.89 -3.14 2.51
CA PHE A 149 1.46 -1.91 1.96
C PHE A 149 0.58 -0.67 2.20
N MET A 150 -0.76 -0.85 2.29
CA MET A 150 -1.69 0.23 2.56
C MET A 150 -1.45 0.89 3.93
N ILE A 151 -1.10 0.09 4.95
CA ILE A 151 -0.80 0.63 6.28
C ILE A 151 0.40 1.58 6.21
N SER A 152 1.47 1.17 5.49
CA SER A 152 2.65 2.01 5.31
C SER A 152 2.33 3.31 4.55
N LEU A 153 1.46 3.24 3.52
CA LEU A 153 0.97 4.41 2.80
C LEU A 153 0.15 5.35 3.68
N ILE A 154 -0.79 4.81 4.45
CA ILE A 154 -1.64 5.60 5.35
C ILE A 154 -0.79 6.29 6.41
N ILE A 155 0.14 5.56 7.05
CA ILE A 155 1.05 6.15 8.04
C ILE A 155 1.89 7.27 7.42
N GLN A 156 2.44 7.04 6.23
CA GLN A 156 3.27 8.03 5.54
C GLN A 156 2.46 9.28 5.14
N GLN A 157 1.25 9.10 4.61
CA GLN A 157 0.37 10.20 4.25
C GLN A 157 -0.06 10.98 5.49
N LEU A 158 -0.53 10.29 6.51
CA LEU A 158 -0.94 10.91 7.78
C LEU A 158 0.22 11.70 8.41
N TYR A 159 1.45 11.16 8.36
CA TYR A 159 2.63 11.87 8.82
C TYR A 159 2.86 13.18 8.07
N ARG A 160 2.76 13.18 6.73
CA ARG A 160 2.92 14.39 5.89
C ARG A 160 1.88 15.45 6.23
N GLU A 161 0.63 15.02 6.38
CA GLU A 161 -0.47 15.94 6.74
C GLU A 161 -0.30 16.49 8.16
N ILE A 162 0.12 15.67 9.13
CA ILE A 162 0.44 16.13 10.48
C ILE A 162 1.55 17.18 10.48
N LEU A 163 2.57 17.02 9.61
CA LEU A 163 3.63 18.03 9.47
C LEU A 163 3.06 19.35 8.93
N ALA A 164 2.18 19.31 7.92
CA ALA A 164 1.53 20.50 7.38
C ALA A 164 0.71 21.22 8.47
N VAL A 165 -0.10 20.47 9.24
CA VAL A 165 -0.86 21.02 10.37
C VAL A 165 0.08 21.63 11.44
N ALA A 166 1.21 20.98 11.72
CA ALA A 166 2.19 21.50 12.66
C ALA A 166 2.82 22.81 12.17
N ASP A 167 3.10 22.91 10.86
CA ASP A 167 3.66 24.12 10.26
C ASP A 167 2.67 25.30 10.31
N GLU A 168 1.38 25.07 10.06
CA GLU A 168 0.31 26.04 10.24
C GLU A 168 0.19 26.53 11.70
N MET A 169 0.52 25.66 12.66
CA MET A 169 0.54 25.98 14.10
C MET A 169 1.87 26.58 14.58
N GLY A 170 2.71 27.07 13.67
CA GLY A 170 4.01 27.67 14.02
C GLY A 170 5.12 26.66 14.28
N GLY A 171 5.06 25.50 13.60
CA GLY A 171 6.11 24.48 13.61
C GLY A 171 5.97 23.41 14.69
N LYS A 172 4.89 23.42 15.49
CA LYS A 172 4.69 22.48 16.59
C LYS A 172 3.22 22.29 16.94
N LEU A 173 2.79 21.05 17.05
CA LEU A 173 1.42 20.71 17.44
C LEU A 173 1.11 21.21 18.87
N LYS A 174 -0.14 21.63 19.12
CA LYS A 174 -0.62 21.97 20.46
C LYS A 174 -0.72 20.72 21.34
N ASN A 175 -1.32 19.68 20.80
CA ASN A 175 -1.47 18.39 21.47
C ASN A 175 -0.34 17.43 21.02
N ARG A 176 -0.11 16.38 21.82
CA ARG A 176 0.80 15.32 21.43
C ARG A 176 0.06 14.30 20.57
N CYS A 177 0.57 14.04 19.38
CA CYS A 177 0.16 12.90 18.58
C CYS A 177 1.10 11.72 18.84
N VAL A 178 0.56 10.52 18.93
CA VAL A 178 1.34 9.30 19.20
C VAL A 178 0.97 8.22 18.18
N PHE A 179 1.98 7.67 17.52
CA PHE A 179 1.85 6.49 16.67
C PHE A 179 2.34 5.27 17.45
N TYR A 180 1.44 4.38 17.80
CA TYR A 180 1.77 3.06 18.33
C TYR A 180 1.83 2.09 17.17
N CYS A 181 3.05 1.75 16.73
CA CYS A 181 3.29 0.85 15.61
C CYS A 181 3.60 -0.54 16.16
N ASP A 182 2.54 -1.31 16.44
CA ASP A 182 2.71 -2.71 16.82
C ASP A 182 3.22 -3.50 15.62
N GLU A 183 4.06 -4.50 15.89
CA GLU A 183 4.71 -5.32 14.85
C GLU A 183 5.46 -4.51 13.78
N PHE A 184 6.05 -3.37 14.14
CA PHE A 184 6.75 -2.48 13.23
C PHE A 184 7.82 -3.18 12.36
N GLY A 185 8.41 -4.25 12.90
CA GLY A 185 9.41 -5.06 12.18
C GLY A 185 8.83 -5.91 11.04
N THR A 186 7.51 -6.16 11.00
CA THR A 186 6.83 -6.94 9.98
C THR A 186 6.08 -6.09 8.96
N LEU A 187 5.83 -4.82 9.28
CA LEU A 187 5.25 -3.86 8.33
C LEU A 187 6.14 -3.72 7.09
N PRO A 188 5.57 -3.55 5.90
CA PRO A 188 6.34 -3.10 4.76
C PRO A 188 7.07 -1.80 5.06
N LYS A 189 8.24 -1.63 4.44
CA LYS A 189 9.07 -0.45 4.62
C LYS A 189 8.25 0.84 4.45
N ILE A 190 8.36 1.74 5.42
CA ILE A 190 7.86 3.10 5.33
C ILE A 190 9.04 3.95 4.84
N GLU A 191 8.99 4.44 3.61
CA GLU A 191 10.13 5.12 2.96
C GLU A 191 10.66 6.34 3.76
N SER A 192 9.76 7.03 4.45
CA SER A 192 10.14 8.19 5.27
C SER A 192 10.47 7.85 6.73
N ALA A 193 10.56 6.56 7.11
CA ALA A 193 10.70 6.17 8.52
C ALA A 193 11.91 6.83 9.21
N GLU A 194 13.08 6.79 8.60
CA GLU A 194 14.29 7.38 9.17
C GLU A 194 14.11 8.88 9.46
N MET A 195 13.49 9.60 8.52
CA MET A 195 13.15 11.02 8.70
C MET A 195 12.09 11.21 9.78
N MET A 196 11.07 10.32 9.82
CA MET A 196 10.02 10.36 10.83
C MET A 196 10.60 10.26 12.23
N PHE A 197 11.51 9.31 12.48
CA PHE A 197 12.14 9.13 13.80
C PHE A 197 13.07 10.31 14.15
N SER A 198 13.77 10.88 13.17
CA SER A 198 14.69 11.99 13.40
C SER A 198 13.97 13.32 13.67
N ALA A 199 12.87 13.62 12.96
CA ALA A 199 12.25 14.95 12.98
C ALA A 199 10.99 15.07 13.86
N SER A 200 10.27 13.97 14.12
CA SER A 200 8.95 13.98 14.77
C SER A 200 8.94 14.62 16.16
N ARG A 201 10.02 14.45 16.92
CA ARG A 201 10.13 14.98 18.29
C ARG A 201 9.92 16.49 18.34
N SER A 202 10.49 17.26 17.43
CA SER A 202 10.37 18.72 17.38
C SER A 202 8.94 19.18 17.15
N ARG A 203 8.14 18.36 16.46
CA ARG A 203 6.73 18.62 16.09
C ARG A 203 5.71 18.14 17.15
N ARG A 204 6.14 17.54 18.26
CA ARG A 204 5.32 16.83 19.26
C ARG A 204 4.63 15.57 18.73
N LEU A 205 5.14 14.97 17.71
CA LEU A 205 4.77 13.64 17.26
C LEU A 205 5.70 12.62 17.92
N GLN A 206 5.15 11.62 18.56
CA GLN A 206 5.86 10.52 19.21
C GLN A 206 5.59 9.24 18.42
N ILE A 207 6.64 8.49 18.12
CA ILE A 207 6.53 7.19 17.46
C ILE A 207 7.00 6.13 18.44
N VAL A 208 6.20 5.09 18.62
CA VAL A 208 6.44 3.97 19.53
C VAL A 208 6.46 2.69 18.71
N PRO A 209 7.62 2.30 18.16
CA PRO A 209 7.74 1.04 17.44
C PRO A 209 7.82 -0.13 18.41
N VAL A 210 7.07 -1.19 18.15
CA VAL A 210 7.17 -2.47 18.84
C VAL A 210 7.76 -3.48 17.86
N ILE A 211 8.90 -4.07 18.21
CA ILE A 211 9.60 -5.04 17.38
C ILE A 211 9.89 -6.31 18.16
N GLN A 212 9.95 -7.44 17.48
CA GLN A 212 10.31 -8.72 18.08
C GLN A 212 11.83 -8.94 18.08
N SER A 213 12.54 -8.38 17.09
CA SER A 213 13.99 -8.48 16.99
C SER A 213 14.58 -7.33 16.17
N PHE A 214 15.84 -6.98 16.42
CA PHE A 214 16.56 -6.02 15.58
C PHE A 214 16.79 -6.54 14.16
N ALA A 215 16.92 -7.87 13.98
CA ALA A 215 17.06 -8.46 12.65
C ALA A 215 15.87 -8.19 11.71
N GLN A 216 14.65 -8.10 12.25
CA GLN A 216 13.48 -7.71 11.45
C GLN A 216 13.57 -6.25 10.99
N LEU A 217 14.06 -5.37 11.87
CA LEU A 217 14.25 -3.96 11.54
C LEU A 217 15.34 -3.79 10.47
N GLU A 218 16.48 -4.49 10.63
CA GLU A 218 17.57 -4.48 9.65
C GLU A 218 17.14 -5.05 8.28
N LYS A 219 16.27 -6.06 8.27
CA LYS A 219 15.72 -6.61 7.04
C LYS A 219 14.93 -5.56 6.24
N ASN A 220 14.16 -4.71 6.92
CA ASN A 220 13.29 -3.74 6.28
C ASN A 220 14.00 -2.44 5.91
N TYR A 221 14.93 -1.97 6.77
CA TYR A 221 15.53 -0.63 6.63
C TYR A 221 17.04 -0.68 6.33
N GLY A 222 17.61 -1.88 6.21
CA GLY A 222 19.05 -2.05 6.16
C GLY A 222 19.68 -1.79 7.52
N LYS A 223 20.99 -2.05 7.64
CA LYS A 223 21.71 -1.89 8.90
C LYS A 223 21.76 -0.42 9.33
N GLU A 224 22.09 0.48 8.42
CA GLU A 224 22.22 1.91 8.69
C GLU A 224 20.86 2.54 9.06
N GLY A 225 19.81 2.24 8.31
CA GLY A 225 18.46 2.73 8.61
C GLY A 225 17.93 2.21 9.95
N ALA A 226 18.20 0.95 10.29
CA ALA A 226 17.86 0.39 11.59
C ALA A 226 18.60 1.08 12.74
N GLU A 227 19.90 1.37 12.59
CA GLU A 227 20.68 2.14 13.55
C GLU A 227 20.12 3.56 13.73
N ILE A 228 19.78 4.27 12.65
CA ILE A 228 19.14 5.60 12.72
C ILE A 228 17.83 5.57 13.51
N ILE A 229 16.98 4.57 13.27
CA ILE A 229 15.71 4.43 13.99
C ILE A 229 15.94 4.19 15.47
N VAL A 230 16.86 3.30 15.83
CA VAL A 230 17.18 2.96 17.22
C VAL A 230 17.83 4.15 17.95
N ASP A 231 18.77 4.85 17.33
CA ASP A 231 19.48 5.99 17.94
C ASP A 231 18.56 7.18 18.22
N ASN A 232 17.50 7.33 17.43
CA ASN A 232 16.50 8.37 17.67
C ASN A 232 15.44 7.98 18.72
N THR A 233 15.46 6.75 19.23
CA THR A 233 14.55 6.35 20.33
C THR A 233 15.13 6.77 21.68
N GLN A 234 14.39 7.62 22.41
CA GLN A 234 14.83 8.15 23.72
C GLN A 234 14.55 7.19 24.88
N LEU A 235 13.69 6.21 24.67
CA LEU A 235 13.26 5.23 25.65
C LEU A 235 13.19 3.86 24.99
N THR A 236 13.92 2.90 25.53
CA THR A 236 13.87 1.50 25.12
C THR A 236 13.38 0.63 26.28
N ILE A 237 12.35 -0.16 26.03
CA ILE A 237 11.79 -1.11 27.01
C ILE A 237 11.88 -2.51 26.40
N PHE A 238 12.51 -3.43 27.09
CA PHE A 238 12.56 -4.80 26.64
C PHE A 238 12.39 -5.80 27.79
N GLY A 239 11.78 -6.95 27.47
CA GLY A 239 11.47 -7.95 28.48
C GLY A 239 11.29 -9.33 27.88
N GLY A 240 12.37 -10.11 27.88
CA GLY A 240 12.40 -11.44 27.36
C GLY A 240 12.91 -11.52 25.93
N PHE A 241 13.59 -12.62 25.62
CA PHE A 241 14.15 -12.92 24.31
C PHE A 241 13.94 -14.38 24.00
N ALA A 242 13.80 -14.71 22.72
CA ALA A 242 13.91 -16.09 22.28
C ALA A 242 15.30 -16.66 22.64
N PRO A 243 15.43 -17.94 22.96
CA PRO A 243 16.70 -18.54 23.38
C PRO A 243 17.87 -18.28 22.43
N ASN A 244 17.60 -18.23 21.12
CA ASN A 244 18.60 -18.03 20.07
C ASN A 244 18.66 -16.58 19.54
N SER A 245 18.05 -15.60 20.25
CA SER A 245 18.03 -14.22 19.79
C SER A 245 19.38 -13.54 19.93
N SER A 246 19.90 -12.97 18.85
CA SER A 246 21.07 -12.09 18.84
C SER A 246 20.79 -10.72 19.46
N SER A 247 19.52 -10.32 19.54
CA SER A 247 19.11 -9.04 20.17
C SER A 247 19.53 -8.94 21.63
N ALA A 248 19.63 -10.08 22.35
CA ALA A 248 20.14 -10.11 23.71
C ALA A 248 21.62 -9.68 23.82
N GLU A 249 22.43 -9.98 22.82
CA GLU A 249 23.84 -9.57 22.77
C GLU A 249 23.98 -8.06 22.55
N VAL A 250 23.18 -7.52 21.61
CA VAL A 250 23.14 -6.08 21.32
C VAL A 250 22.74 -5.32 22.58
N LEU A 251 21.68 -5.75 23.25
CA LEU A 251 21.19 -5.06 24.44
C LEU A 251 22.11 -5.26 25.67
N SER A 252 22.76 -6.41 25.82
CA SER A 252 23.78 -6.60 26.85
C SER A 252 24.93 -5.60 26.71
N LYS A 253 25.40 -5.37 25.49
CA LYS A 253 26.44 -4.36 25.19
C LYS A 253 25.93 -2.94 25.47
N ALA A 254 24.70 -2.62 25.07
CA ALA A 254 24.11 -1.30 25.29
C ALA A 254 23.88 -0.97 26.78
N LEU A 255 23.68 -1.98 27.63
CA LEU A 255 23.59 -1.81 29.09
C LEU A 255 24.92 -1.42 29.72
N GLY A 256 26.04 -1.73 29.07
CA GLY A 256 27.38 -1.49 29.57
C GLY A 256 27.87 -2.55 30.55
N SER A 257 28.95 -2.23 31.23
CA SER A 257 29.66 -3.15 32.12
C SER A 257 29.95 -2.55 33.49
N ARG A 258 30.33 -3.40 34.42
CA ARG A 258 30.83 -3.03 35.75
C ARG A 258 32.05 -3.84 36.10
N THR A 259 32.91 -3.27 36.94
CA THR A 259 34.04 -3.98 37.51
C THR A 259 33.56 -4.88 38.65
N VAL A 260 33.91 -6.16 38.59
CA VAL A 260 33.64 -7.15 39.65
C VAL A 260 34.92 -7.77 40.12
N MET A 261 34.95 -8.15 41.38
CA MET A 261 36.07 -8.97 41.88
C MET A 261 35.80 -10.44 41.57
N SER A 262 36.70 -11.07 40.86
CA SER A 262 36.71 -12.51 40.62
C SER A 262 37.90 -13.12 41.34
N GLY A 263 37.71 -14.20 42.00
CA GLY A 263 38.77 -14.85 42.74
C GLY A 263 38.81 -16.37 42.53
N SER A 264 40.01 -16.94 42.48
CA SER A 264 40.20 -18.35 42.59
C SER A 264 40.68 -18.67 44.02
N VAL A 265 40.07 -19.67 44.62
CA VAL A 265 40.50 -20.22 45.91
C VAL A 265 41.13 -21.57 45.65
N SER A 266 42.46 -21.68 45.83
CA SER A 266 43.12 -22.96 45.78
C SER A 266 43.20 -23.49 47.20
N ARG A 267 42.58 -24.66 47.44
CA ARG A 267 42.68 -25.41 48.71
C ARG A 267 43.78 -26.43 48.66
N GLY A 268 45.03 -25.99 48.95
CA GLY A 268 46.12 -26.92 49.23
C GLY A 268 46.00 -27.46 50.64
N LYS A 269 46.56 -28.67 50.91
CA LYS A 269 46.48 -29.33 52.21
C LYS A 269 47.06 -28.51 53.37
N ASN A 270 47.95 -27.54 53.12
CA ASN A 270 48.65 -26.78 54.15
C ASN A 270 48.53 -25.26 54.09
N ASP A 271 47.98 -24.67 52.97
CA ASP A 271 47.79 -23.20 52.89
C ASP A 271 46.73 -22.87 51.82
N PRO A 272 45.59 -22.28 52.22
CA PRO A 272 44.64 -21.77 51.24
C PRO A 272 45.15 -20.48 50.63
N SER A 273 45.49 -20.43 49.36
CA SER A 273 45.80 -19.20 48.65
C SER A 273 44.56 -18.65 47.96
N GLN A 274 44.28 -17.38 48.19
CA GLN A 274 43.26 -16.61 47.50
C GLN A 274 43.93 -15.62 46.54
N SER A 275 43.58 -15.73 45.27
CA SER A 275 43.91 -14.71 44.27
C SER A 275 42.64 -13.94 43.90
N LEU A 276 42.61 -12.66 44.21
CA LEU A 276 41.56 -11.73 43.87
C LEU A 276 41.99 -10.87 42.67
N GLN A 277 41.21 -10.87 41.61
CA GLN A 277 41.47 -10.11 40.42
C GLN A 277 40.22 -9.28 40.06
N MET A 278 40.42 -8.00 39.73
CA MET A 278 39.33 -7.20 39.20
C MET A 278 39.15 -7.52 37.73
N MET A 279 37.88 -7.78 37.33
CA MET A 279 37.56 -8.04 35.94
C MET A 279 36.28 -7.30 35.54
N GLU A 280 36.21 -6.95 34.27
CA GLU A 280 35.05 -6.36 33.69
C GLU A 280 33.96 -7.43 33.46
N ARG A 281 32.74 -7.11 33.82
CA ARG A 281 31.57 -7.96 33.57
C ARG A 281 30.42 -7.11 33.09
N ALA A 282 29.71 -7.58 32.03
CA ALA A 282 28.47 -6.94 31.59
C ALA A 282 27.51 -6.75 32.77
N LEU A 283 26.79 -5.61 32.79
CA LEU A 283 25.76 -5.36 33.81
C LEU A 283 24.73 -6.48 33.87
N MET A 284 24.31 -6.96 32.68
CA MET A 284 23.57 -8.20 32.48
C MET A 284 24.13 -8.92 31.26
N THR A 285 24.47 -10.19 31.43
CA THR A 285 24.93 -11.02 30.30
C THR A 285 23.76 -11.37 29.37
N PRO A 286 24.00 -11.75 28.10
CA PRO A 286 22.95 -12.24 27.21
C PRO A 286 22.11 -13.36 27.81
N ASP A 287 22.74 -14.29 28.56
CA ASP A 287 22.05 -15.40 29.19
C ASP A 287 21.15 -14.94 30.34
N GLU A 288 21.56 -13.94 31.12
CA GLU A 288 20.72 -13.35 32.16
C GLU A 288 19.53 -12.60 31.55
N LEU A 289 19.70 -11.96 30.40
CA LEU A 289 18.60 -11.32 29.66
C LEU A 289 17.60 -12.35 29.10
N LYS A 290 18.11 -13.45 28.53
CA LYS A 290 17.28 -14.56 28.01
C LYS A 290 16.54 -15.30 29.11
N SER A 291 17.12 -15.36 30.32
CA SER A 291 16.55 -16.04 31.49
C SER A 291 15.64 -15.14 32.33
N MET A 292 15.35 -13.92 31.88
CA MET A 292 14.55 -12.95 32.62
C MET A 292 13.10 -13.45 32.79
N PRO A 293 12.56 -13.48 34.05
CA PRO A 293 11.20 -13.95 34.27
C PRO A 293 10.15 -13.10 33.57
N LYS A 294 9.07 -13.73 33.11
CA LYS A 294 7.93 -13.05 32.50
C LYS A 294 7.40 -11.91 33.38
N GLY A 295 7.16 -10.76 32.79
CA GLY A 295 6.70 -9.55 33.47
C GLY A 295 7.80 -8.69 34.07
N GLN A 296 9.07 -9.10 33.97
CA GLN A 296 10.21 -8.23 34.24
C GLN A 296 10.70 -7.58 32.95
N PHE A 297 11.10 -6.31 33.06
CA PHE A 297 11.54 -5.52 31.92
C PHE A 297 12.79 -4.72 32.32
N ILE A 298 13.61 -4.46 31.34
CA ILE A 298 14.68 -3.49 31.43
C ILE A 298 14.23 -2.22 30.72
N VAL A 299 14.38 -1.09 31.36
CA VAL A 299 14.05 0.22 30.81
C VAL A 299 15.34 1.03 30.72
N MET A 300 15.66 1.45 29.50
CA MET A 300 16.77 2.37 29.23
C MET A 300 16.17 3.69 28.75
N LYS A 301 16.67 4.80 29.31
CA LYS A 301 16.26 6.15 28.93
C LYS A 301 17.48 7.05 28.87
N THR A 302 17.54 7.89 27.85
CA THR A 302 18.62 8.88 27.70
C THR A 302 18.77 9.74 28.97
N GLY A 303 19.97 9.78 29.54
CA GLY A 303 20.29 10.55 30.75
C GLY A 303 19.96 9.85 32.06
N PHE A 304 19.56 8.57 32.05
CA PHE A 304 19.27 7.78 33.24
C PHE A 304 19.99 6.44 33.19
N TYR A 305 20.33 5.92 34.37
CA TYR A 305 20.85 4.56 34.48
C TYR A 305 19.76 3.54 34.08
N PRO A 306 20.13 2.41 33.46
CA PRO A 306 19.18 1.33 33.16
C PRO A 306 18.48 0.84 34.43
N MET A 307 17.18 0.58 34.31
CA MET A 307 16.35 0.13 35.41
C MET A 307 15.75 -1.24 35.11
N LYS A 308 15.83 -2.16 36.07
CA LYS A 308 15.08 -3.41 36.05
C LYS A 308 13.78 -3.23 36.78
N VAL A 309 12.67 -3.41 36.08
CA VAL A 309 11.31 -3.16 36.62
C VAL A 309 10.43 -4.40 36.49
N LYS A 310 9.42 -4.51 37.35
CA LYS A 310 8.37 -5.52 37.22
C LYS A 310 7.06 -4.82 36.91
N LEU A 311 6.51 -5.08 35.73
CA LEU A 311 5.23 -4.50 35.29
C LEU A 311 4.12 -5.51 35.55
N LYS A 312 3.00 -5.01 36.05
CA LYS A 312 1.77 -5.79 36.16
C LYS A 312 1.07 -5.79 34.79
N LEU A 313 0.43 -6.88 34.45
CA LEU A 313 -0.45 -6.94 33.30
C LEU A 313 -1.62 -5.97 33.48
N PHE A 314 -2.12 -5.38 32.38
CA PHE A 314 -3.09 -4.27 32.42
C PHE A 314 -4.36 -4.61 33.24
N PHE A 315 -4.89 -5.82 33.11
CA PHE A 315 -6.07 -6.28 33.84
C PHE A 315 -5.83 -6.38 35.38
N LYS A 316 -4.56 -6.39 35.83
CA LYS A 316 -4.20 -6.33 37.27
C LYS A 316 -4.10 -4.90 37.81
N TRP A 317 -4.33 -3.91 36.95
CA TRP A 317 -4.29 -2.48 37.34
C TRP A 317 -5.67 -1.95 37.76
N GLY A 318 -6.70 -2.80 37.71
CA GLY A 318 -8.08 -2.38 38.01
C GLY A 318 -8.69 -1.48 36.92
N ILE A 319 -8.12 -1.51 35.71
CA ILE A 319 -8.69 -0.80 34.57
C ILE A 319 -9.94 -1.57 34.15
N GLN A 320 -11.07 -0.89 34.17
CA GLN A 320 -12.35 -1.41 33.68
C GLN A 320 -12.69 -0.65 32.40
N PHE A 321 -13.17 -1.36 31.40
CA PHE A 321 -13.74 -0.78 30.18
C PHE A 321 -15.26 -0.78 30.35
N GLU A 322 -15.91 0.33 30.02
CA GLU A 322 -17.36 0.48 30.26
C GLU A 322 -18.15 -0.39 29.28
N GLU A 323 -17.94 -0.20 27.97
CA GLU A 323 -18.62 -0.96 26.92
C GLU A 323 -17.64 -1.24 25.77
N GLU A 324 -17.90 -2.30 25.04
CA GLU A 324 -17.15 -2.60 23.81
C GLU A 324 -17.55 -1.60 22.73
N TYR A 325 -16.55 -1.00 22.10
CA TYR A 325 -16.77 -0.15 20.94
C TYR A 325 -17.10 -1.04 19.75
N THR A 326 -18.30 -0.92 19.22
CA THR A 326 -18.74 -1.62 18.02
C THR A 326 -18.74 -0.66 16.83
N VAL A 327 -18.18 -1.12 15.72
CA VAL A 327 -18.24 -0.40 14.45
C VAL A 327 -19.35 -1.03 13.62
N GLU A 328 -20.26 -0.20 13.09
CA GLU A 328 -21.25 -0.68 12.15
C GLU A 328 -20.56 -1.14 10.85
N GLU A 329 -20.88 -2.35 10.43
CA GLU A 329 -20.46 -2.83 9.11
C GLU A 329 -21.16 -2.01 8.03
N LYS A 330 -20.38 -1.27 7.24
CA LYS A 330 -20.91 -0.44 6.14
C LYS A 330 -21.39 -1.29 4.94
N GLY A 331 -21.18 -2.60 4.97
CA GLY A 331 -21.49 -3.53 3.88
C GLY A 331 -20.68 -3.23 2.61
N ASN A 332 -20.98 -3.93 1.53
CA ASN A 332 -20.37 -3.69 0.23
C ASN A 332 -21.09 -2.54 -0.48
N ARG A 333 -20.45 -1.37 -0.52
CA ARG A 333 -20.94 -0.19 -1.25
C ARG A 333 -20.62 -0.34 -2.74
N LYS A 334 -21.51 0.14 -3.61
CA LYS A 334 -21.28 0.15 -5.05
C LYS A 334 -20.27 1.23 -5.40
N VAL A 335 -19.13 0.82 -5.97
CA VAL A 335 -18.08 1.73 -6.42
C VAL A 335 -18.47 2.36 -7.76
N ALA A 336 -18.31 3.68 -7.88
CA ALA A 336 -18.44 4.43 -9.12
C ALA A 336 -17.06 4.64 -9.72
N TYR A 337 -16.89 4.29 -10.99
CA TYR A 337 -15.60 4.42 -11.69
C TYR A 337 -15.64 5.54 -12.71
N ALA A 338 -14.51 6.22 -12.91
CA ALA A 338 -14.33 7.16 -14.01
C ALA A 338 -14.34 6.44 -15.36
N GLU A 339 -14.81 7.14 -16.39
CA GLU A 339 -14.80 6.70 -17.77
C GLU A 339 -13.99 7.68 -18.62
N LYS A 340 -13.34 7.17 -19.67
CA LYS A 340 -12.56 8.02 -20.59
C LYS A 340 -13.40 9.14 -21.20
N GLN A 341 -14.67 8.87 -21.47
CA GLN A 341 -15.58 9.87 -22.05
C GLN A 341 -15.79 11.06 -21.12
N GLU A 342 -15.88 10.81 -19.82
CA GLU A 342 -16.03 11.88 -18.83
C GLU A 342 -14.82 12.85 -18.83
N ILE A 343 -13.61 12.28 -18.96
CA ILE A 343 -12.38 13.08 -19.09
C ILE A 343 -12.40 13.88 -20.40
N LEU A 344 -12.79 13.26 -21.50
CA LEU A 344 -12.89 13.95 -22.81
C LEU A 344 -13.88 15.10 -22.74
N ASP A 345 -15.07 14.86 -22.21
CA ASP A 345 -16.11 15.89 -22.08
C ASP A 345 -15.66 17.04 -21.17
N GLY A 346 -14.96 16.71 -20.08
CA GLY A 346 -14.36 17.68 -19.17
C GLY A 346 -13.30 18.56 -19.86
N ILE A 347 -12.41 17.95 -20.64
CA ILE A 347 -11.39 18.65 -21.42
C ILE A 347 -12.05 19.58 -22.46
N VAL A 348 -13.00 19.05 -23.23
CA VAL A 348 -13.73 19.84 -24.24
C VAL A 348 -14.45 21.01 -23.59
N LYS A 349 -15.18 20.77 -22.52
CA LYS A 349 -15.89 21.83 -21.79
C LYS A 349 -14.97 22.95 -21.30
N LYS A 350 -13.76 22.59 -20.85
CA LYS A 350 -12.81 23.54 -20.25
C LYS A 350 -11.96 24.28 -21.28
N TYR A 351 -11.46 23.55 -22.30
CA TYR A 351 -10.43 24.08 -23.21
C TYR A 351 -10.92 24.25 -24.65
N HIS A 352 -12.04 23.62 -25.03
CA HIS A 352 -12.62 23.68 -26.39
C HIS A 352 -14.14 23.96 -26.33
N PRO A 353 -14.59 25.00 -25.59
CA PRO A 353 -16.03 25.26 -25.45
C PRO A 353 -16.70 25.57 -26.79
N GLU A 354 -15.94 26.02 -27.79
CA GLU A 354 -16.41 26.26 -29.17
C GLU A 354 -16.98 25.00 -29.81
N TRP A 355 -16.48 23.80 -29.47
CA TRP A 355 -16.98 22.54 -30.01
C TRP A 355 -18.36 22.14 -29.48
N LEU A 356 -18.75 22.69 -28.33
CA LEU A 356 -20.06 22.47 -27.72
C LEU A 356 -21.14 23.38 -28.33
N MET A 357 -20.74 24.44 -29.05
CA MET A 357 -21.66 25.39 -29.70
C MET A 357 -22.00 24.97 -31.13
N GLU A 358 -21.34 23.96 -31.69
CA GLU A 358 -21.59 23.45 -33.06
C GLU A 358 -22.72 22.44 -33.17
N ASP A 359 -23.46 22.12 -32.12
CA ASP A 359 -24.70 21.30 -32.16
C ASP A 359 -25.94 22.14 -32.57
N VAL A 360 -25.79 23.04 -33.50
CA VAL A 360 -26.89 23.45 -34.38
C VAL A 360 -26.79 22.56 -35.63
N PRO A 361 -27.70 21.61 -35.86
CA PRO A 361 -27.68 20.86 -37.08
C PRO A 361 -27.73 21.86 -38.23
N PRO A 362 -26.88 21.80 -39.24
CA PRO A 362 -27.05 22.64 -40.42
C PRO A 362 -28.26 22.15 -41.20
N ALA A 363 -29.45 22.59 -40.77
CA ALA A 363 -30.59 22.64 -41.63
C ALA A 363 -30.37 23.82 -42.53
N GLU A 364 -29.55 23.70 -43.54
CA GLU A 364 -29.49 24.58 -44.72
C GLU A 364 -28.08 24.66 -45.32
N ALA A 365 -27.59 23.54 -45.81
CA ALA A 365 -26.53 23.54 -46.83
C ALA A 365 -26.62 22.27 -47.69
N ILE A 366 -27.82 22.00 -48.21
CA ILE A 366 -27.98 21.24 -49.44
C ILE A 366 -28.25 22.25 -50.51
N PRO A 367 -27.31 22.55 -51.45
CA PRO A 367 -27.63 23.36 -52.61
C PRO A 367 -28.72 22.62 -53.41
N PRO A 368 -29.75 23.33 -53.94
CA PRO A 368 -30.79 22.70 -54.72
C PRO A 368 -30.14 22.13 -56.02
N ALA A 369 -30.12 20.86 -56.16
CA ALA A 369 -29.85 20.19 -57.42
C ALA A 369 -31.01 20.53 -58.36
N GLY A 370 -30.72 21.43 -59.26
CA GLY A 370 -31.60 21.79 -60.35
C GLY A 370 -31.90 20.55 -61.21
N GLY A 371 -33.16 20.43 -61.44
CA GLY A 371 -33.97 19.82 -62.42
C GLY A 371 -33.42 18.73 -63.36
N GLN A 372 -34.08 17.64 -63.43
CA GLN A 372 -34.97 17.29 -64.50
C GLN A 372 -35.59 15.92 -64.24
N ALA A 373 -36.92 15.95 -64.20
CA ALA A 373 -37.80 14.78 -64.24
C ALA A 373 -37.64 14.07 -65.55
N GLN A 374 -37.56 12.73 -65.52
CA GLN A 374 -38.24 11.87 -66.45
C GLN A 374 -38.51 10.52 -65.84
N ALA A 375 -39.83 10.25 -65.80
CA ALA A 375 -40.46 9.00 -65.46
C ALA A 375 -40.11 7.96 -66.50
N MET A 376 -40.01 6.71 -66.05
CA MET A 376 -40.62 5.53 -66.72
C MET A 376 -40.39 4.25 -65.94
N THR A 377 -41.47 3.80 -65.34
CA THR A 377 -42.16 2.50 -65.51
C THR A 377 -41.35 1.21 -65.55
N GLU A 378 -41.68 0.39 -64.58
CA GLU A 378 -41.96 -1.06 -64.58
C GLU A 378 -41.19 -2.00 -65.51
N ARG A 379 -40.58 -3.04 -64.99
CA ARG A 379 -41.05 -4.45 -65.14
C ARG A 379 -39.97 -5.49 -64.80
N ASN A 380 -40.45 -6.45 -64.01
CA ASN A 380 -40.23 -7.89 -64.09
C ASN A 380 -38.83 -8.54 -63.98
N GLN A 381 -38.76 -9.39 -63.00
CA GLN A 381 -38.09 -10.70 -62.91
C GLN A 381 -38.43 -11.59 -64.13
N PRO A 382 -37.86 -12.83 -64.32
CA PRO A 382 -36.67 -13.52 -63.73
C PRO A 382 -35.86 -14.31 -64.82
N SER A 383 -34.97 -15.18 -64.32
CA SER A 383 -34.52 -16.45 -64.89
C SER A 383 -33.01 -16.54 -65.27
N SER A 384 -32.35 -17.37 -64.56
CA SER A 384 -31.94 -18.76 -64.82
C SER A 384 -30.66 -18.97 -65.68
N ARG A 385 -29.79 -19.83 -65.12
CA ARG A 385 -28.90 -20.79 -65.79
C ARG A 385 -27.67 -20.24 -66.50
N GLU A 386 -26.48 -20.78 -66.43
CA GLU A 386 -25.93 -22.13 -66.27
C GLU A 386 -24.38 -22.05 -66.25
N LYS A 387 -23.79 -22.91 -65.44
CA LYS A 387 -22.67 -23.82 -65.67
C LYS A 387 -21.41 -23.38 -66.44
N ARG A 388 -20.22 -23.54 -65.85
CA ARG A 388 -19.28 -24.67 -66.04
C ARG A 388 -17.90 -24.36 -65.48
N LYS A 389 -17.42 -25.24 -64.63
CA LYS A 389 -16.22 -26.13 -64.70
C LYS A 389 -14.86 -25.43 -64.84
N GLY A 390 -13.93 -25.75 -64.03
CA GLY A 390 -13.31 -26.94 -63.51
C GLY A 390 -12.03 -26.55 -62.80
N GLY A 391 -11.69 -27.24 -61.92
CA GLY A 391 -10.77 -28.36 -61.67
C GLY A 391 -9.63 -27.82 -60.82
N GLY A 392 -9.15 -28.38 -59.80
CA GLY A 392 -9.11 -29.71 -59.30
C GLY A 392 -8.02 -29.78 -58.25
N THR A 393 -8.23 -30.69 -57.33
CA THR A 393 -7.27 -31.50 -56.55
C THR A 393 -6.47 -30.79 -55.51
N GLY A 394 -6.44 -31.20 -54.24
CA GLY A 394 -6.78 -32.43 -53.59
C GLY A 394 -6.42 -32.37 -52.12
N LEU A 395 -7.24 -32.98 -51.33
CA LEU A 395 -6.97 -33.98 -50.33
C LEU A 395 -5.90 -33.65 -49.26
N ARG A 396 -6.12 -33.73 -47.95
CA ARG A 396 -6.72 -34.80 -47.11
C ARG A 396 -6.85 -34.27 -45.66
N THR A 397 -7.96 -34.45 -45.09
CA THR A 397 -8.39 -35.33 -44.01
C THR A 397 -8.07 -34.92 -42.57
N ALA A 398 -9.16 -34.67 -41.83
CA ALA A 398 -9.29 -34.77 -40.40
C ALA A 398 -9.18 -36.26 -39.92
N PRO A 399 -9.11 -36.54 -38.61
CA PRO A 399 -10.31 -36.74 -37.81
C PRO A 399 -10.16 -36.25 -36.35
N ARG A 400 -11.16 -35.74 -35.79
CA ARG A 400 -12.21 -36.14 -34.84
C ARG A 400 -11.88 -37.35 -33.91
N ALA A 401 -11.80 -37.07 -32.58
CA ALA A 401 -12.25 -37.94 -31.47
C ALA A 401 -12.42 -37.06 -30.27
N ALA A 402 -13.60 -36.83 -29.74
CA ALA A 402 -14.49 -37.63 -28.93
C ALA A 402 -14.26 -37.44 -27.44
N ARG A 403 -15.25 -36.81 -26.78
CA ARG A 403 -15.51 -36.84 -25.32
C ARG A 403 -15.70 -38.27 -24.81
N PRO A 404 -15.52 -38.48 -23.50
CA PRO A 404 -16.73 -38.85 -22.78
C PRO A 404 -16.96 -38.03 -21.49
N GLU A 405 -18.26 -37.87 -21.26
CA GLU A 405 -18.88 -37.50 -20.01
C GLU A 405 -18.70 -38.60 -18.96
N ARG A 406 -18.58 -38.18 -17.70
CA ARG A 406 -19.15 -38.93 -16.57
C ARG A 406 -19.54 -37.99 -15.44
N GLU A 407 -20.80 -38.12 -15.13
CA GLU A 407 -21.52 -37.66 -13.95
C GLU A 407 -20.88 -38.15 -12.64
N GLY A 408 -21.05 -37.39 -11.59
CA GLY A 408 -20.81 -37.77 -10.20
C GLY A 408 -21.22 -36.64 -9.29
N GLU A 409 -22.46 -36.70 -8.84
CA GLU A 409 -23.09 -35.91 -7.78
C GLU A 409 -22.34 -36.02 -6.43
N GLU A 410 -22.76 -35.10 -5.54
CA GLU A 410 -22.54 -35.01 -4.08
C GLU A 410 -21.39 -34.10 -3.68
N GLY A 411 -21.61 -33.07 -2.90
CA GLY A 411 -22.32 -32.80 -1.73
C GLY A 411 -21.98 -31.38 -1.26
N ILE A 412 -22.99 -30.60 -1.17
CA ILE A 412 -23.00 -29.31 -0.49
C ILE A 412 -22.68 -29.55 0.99
N ARG A 413 -21.58 -29.04 1.48
CA ARG A 413 -21.34 -28.87 2.93
C ARG A 413 -21.21 -27.40 3.25
N GLU A 414 -22.32 -26.85 3.74
CA GLU A 414 -22.32 -25.67 4.59
C GLU A 414 -21.36 -25.89 5.78
N SER A 415 -20.29 -25.13 5.86
CA SER A 415 -19.57 -24.99 7.13
C SER A 415 -20.09 -23.74 7.86
N ARG A 416 -21.07 -23.96 8.71
CA ARG A 416 -21.41 -23.05 9.80
C ARG A 416 -20.20 -22.93 10.72
N MET A 417 -19.62 -21.75 10.80
CA MET A 417 -18.73 -21.40 11.89
C MET A 417 -19.54 -21.24 13.17
N LEU A 418 -19.38 -22.21 14.05
CA LEU A 418 -19.82 -22.14 15.43
C LEU A 418 -18.76 -21.38 16.25
N HIS A 419 -19.08 -20.15 16.59
CA HIS A 419 -18.42 -19.47 17.71
C HIS A 419 -18.84 -20.13 19.02
N THR A 420 -17.94 -20.91 19.58
CA THR A 420 -18.08 -21.43 20.94
C THR A 420 -17.24 -20.58 21.88
N THR A 421 -17.85 -19.59 22.48
CA THR A 421 -17.35 -18.94 23.70
C THR A 421 -17.52 -19.91 24.85
N LYS A 422 -16.47 -20.55 25.29
CA LYS A 422 -16.41 -21.24 26.59
C LYS A 422 -16.10 -20.21 27.67
N SER A 423 -17.15 -19.83 28.37
CA SER A 423 -17.07 -19.21 29.69
C SER A 423 -16.56 -20.24 30.70
N THR A 424 -15.32 -20.05 31.16
CA THR A 424 -14.80 -20.81 32.29
C THR A 424 -15.12 -20.04 33.59
N LYS A 425 -16.13 -20.50 34.29
CA LYS A 425 -16.37 -20.13 35.69
C LYS A 425 -15.20 -20.64 36.53
N VAL A 426 -14.44 -19.74 37.09
CA VAL A 426 -13.49 -20.05 38.17
C VAL A 426 -14.27 -20.05 39.49
N LYS A 427 -14.33 -21.19 40.09
CA LYS A 427 -14.77 -21.33 41.48
C LYS A 427 -13.75 -20.67 42.41
N GLU A 428 -14.22 -19.81 43.27
CA GLU A 428 -13.57 -19.43 44.51
C GLU A 428 -13.63 -20.61 45.46
N ASP A 429 -12.48 -21.14 45.84
CA ASP A 429 -12.32 -21.88 47.09
C ASP A 429 -11.32 -21.10 47.93
N GLY A 430 -11.85 -20.64 49.09
CA GLY A 430 -11.10 -20.01 50.15
C GLY A 430 -10.35 -21.03 50.98
N GLN A 431 -9.39 -20.55 51.64
CA GLN A 431 -8.88 -20.88 52.98
C GLN A 431 -7.36 -20.87 53.05
N ALA A 432 -6.95 -20.13 54.09
CA ALA A 432 -5.70 -20.05 54.86
C ALA A 432 -4.60 -19.17 54.26
#